data_dc021aa670c0a42489817835f5592ba8
#
_entry.id   dc021aa670c0a42489817835f5592ba8
#
_cell.length_a   1.000
_cell.length_b   1.000
_cell.length_c   1.000
_cell.angle_alpha   90.00
_cell.angle_beta   90.00
_cell.angle_gamma   90.00
#
_symmetry.space_group_name_H-M   'P 1'
#
loop_
_entity.id
_entity.type
_entity.pdbx_description
1 polymer ?
#
loop_
_entity_poly.entity_id
_entity_poly.type
_entity_poly.pdbx_seq_one_letter_code
_entity_poly.pdbx_strand_id
1 'polypeptide(L)'
;MGAAAALVLAPTAALAADLAVKAPPPVAIYDWTGFYIGGAAGGSIGTTDHIDVLTGRSDAAGFDITGWLAGGTIGYNWQVASFVVGFEGDASWVSETGRNVDIGLAGNPDFTSTAKETWNATARIRAGYAVNNLLFYATVGYAAAGLEAGIKDSNTNVLLASVTSTHSGWTAGGGLEWGFAPNWSAKFEVLYMKFNSTAFNTVQGEGPRTVPLTDTIARAGVNFRFGGPAVARY
;
A
#
# COMPACT_ATOMS: atom_id res chain seq x y z
N MET A 1 -82.67 -59.70 24.93
CA MET A 1 -82.68 -58.26 24.69
C MET A 1 -81.22 -57.78 24.87
N GLY A 2 -80.45 -57.63 23.82
CA GLY A 2 -79.06 -57.21 23.83
C GLY A 2 -79.00 -55.87 23.16
N ALA A 3 -78.53 -54.86 23.89
CA ALA A 3 -78.25 -53.53 23.39
C ALA A 3 -76.75 -53.49 22.92
N ALA A 4 -76.61 -53.30 21.64
CA ALA A 4 -75.24 -53.01 21.06
C ALA A 4 -74.95 -51.52 21.16
N ALA A 5 -73.90 -51.18 21.87
CA ALA A 5 -73.36 -49.82 21.88
C ALA A 5 -72.34 -49.62 20.74
N ALA A 6 -72.70 -48.77 19.80
CA ALA A 6 -71.81 -48.39 18.71
C ALA A 6 -70.81 -47.28 19.21
N LEU A 7 -69.55 -47.62 19.19
CA LEU A 7 -68.45 -46.64 19.52
C LEU A 7 -68.13 -45.91 18.24
N VAL A 8 -68.39 -44.56 18.22
CA VAL A 8 -68.03 -43.66 17.12
C VAL A 8 -66.63 -43.13 17.38
N LEU A 9 -65.62 -43.59 16.63
CA LEU A 9 -64.29 -42.99 16.58
C LEU A 9 -64.38 -41.79 15.67
N ALA A 10 -64.22 -40.63 16.26
CA ALA A 10 -63.96 -39.37 15.53
C ALA A 10 -62.46 -39.26 15.12
N PRO A 11 -62.15 -38.97 13.85
CA PRO A 11 -60.78 -38.74 13.44
C PRO A 11 -60.32 -37.38 13.96
N THR A 12 -59.33 -37.33 14.84
CA THR A 12 -58.63 -36.12 15.19
C THR A 12 -57.72 -35.71 14.03
N ALA A 13 -58.13 -34.70 13.26
CA ALA A 13 -57.26 -34.06 12.29
C ALA A 13 -56.12 -33.32 13.06
N ALA A 14 -54.92 -33.89 13.03
CA ALA A 14 -53.74 -33.23 13.48
C ALA A 14 -53.44 -32.08 12.51
N LEU A 15 -53.73 -30.85 12.90
CA LEU A 15 -53.23 -29.64 12.26
C LEU A 15 -51.73 -29.57 12.53
N ALA A 16 -50.91 -30.11 11.62
CA ALA A 16 -49.50 -29.82 11.56
C ALA A 16 -49.36 -28.33 11.26
N ALA A 17 -49.15 -27.54 12.31
CA ALA A 17 -48.79 -26.13 12.16
C ALA A 17 -47.45 -26.11 11.41
N ASP A 18 -47.51 -25.71 10.15
CA ASP A 18 -46.34 -25.42 9.34
C ASP A 18 -45.62 -24.23 9.99
N LEU A 19 -44.62 -24.54 10.84
CA LEU A 19 -43.76 -23.52 11.41
C LEU A 19 -43.01 -22.88 10.25
N ALA A 20 -43.43 -21.67 9.89
CA ALA A 20 -42.73 -20.86 8.91
C ALA A 20 -41.25 -20.78 9.33
N VAL A 21 -40.42 -21.57 8.68
CA VAL A 21 -38.95 -21.48 8.87
C VAL A 21 -38.56 -20.08 8.47
N LYS A 22 -38.25 -19.23 9.47
CA LYS A 22 -37.76 -17.88 9.24
C LYS A 22 -36.53 -18.02 8.34
N ALA A 23 -36.63 -17.52 7.11
CA ALA A 23 -35.52 -17.51 6.17
C ALA A 23 -34.26 -16.96 6.87
N PRO A 24 -33.13 -17.63 6.74
CA PRO A 24 -31.89 -17.10 7.33
C PRO A 24 -31.70 -15.67 6.84
N PRO A 25 -31.24 -14.74 7.73
CA PRO A 25 -31.02 -13.36 7.31
C PRO A 25 -30.07 -13.36 6.12
N PRO A 26 -30.32 -12.52 5.10
CA PRO A 26 -29.46 -12.43 3.93
C PRO A 26 -28.05 -12.12 4.41
N VAL A 27 -27.07 -12.90 3.97
CA VAL A 27 -25.65 -12.65 4.24
C VAL A 27 -25.32 -11.30 3.61
N ALA A 28 -25.01 -10.33 4.42
CA ALA A 28 -24.62 -9.00 3.94
C ALA A 28 -23.29 -9.16 3.17
N ILE A 29 -23.37 -9.14 1.84
CA ILE A 29 -22.17 -9.13 0.99
C ILE A 29 -21.51 -7.76 1.17
N TYR A 30 -20.23 -7.77 1.51
CA TYR A 30 -19.46 -6.53 1.63
C TYR A 30 -19.30 -5.90 0.23
N ASP A 31 -19.88 -4.71 0.04
CA ASP A 31 -19.76 -3.97 -1.21
C ASP A 31 -18.55 -3.04 -1.13
N TRP A 32 -17.60 -3.20 -2.04
CA TRP A 32 -16.38 -2.41 -2.12
C TRP A 32 -16.58 -1.09 -2.86
N THR A 33 -17.75 -0.83 -3.45
CA THR A 33 -18.03 0.40 -4.20
C THR A 33 -18.12 1.59 -3.26
N GLY A 34 -17.46 2.67 -3.63
CA GLY A 34 -17.56 3.95 -2.95
C GLY A 34 -16.23 4.64 -2.76
N PHE A 35 -16.34 5.88 -2.32
CA PHE A 35 -15.23 6.71 -1.91
C PHE A 35 -14.72 6.28 -0.53
N TYR A 36 -13.41 6.27 -0.35
CA TYR A 36 -12.80 5.95 0.94
C TYR A 36 -11.61 6.86 1.25
N ILE A 37 -11.36 7.00 2.54
CA ILE A 37 -10.16 7.61 3.09
C ILE A 37 -9.53 6.63 4.08
N GLY A 38 -8.23 6.69 4.26
CA GLY A 38 -7.56 5.79 5.19
C GLY A 38 -6.23 6.32 5.66
N GLY A 39 -5.64 5.56 6.56
CA GLY A 39 -4.29 5.75 7.04
C GLY A 39 -3.52 4.44 6.98
N ALA A 40 -2.24 4.52 6.70
CA ALA A 40 -1.35 3.36 6.67
C ALA A 40 0.01 3.71 7.25
N ALA A 41 0.65 2.69 7.83
CA ALA A 41 2.01 2.77 8.32
C ALA A 41 2.76 1.48 7.97
N GLY A 42 4.07 1.56 7.82
CA GLY A 42 4.87 0.41 7.42
C GLY A 42 6.36 0.65 7.46
N GLY A 43 7.08 -0.28 6.87
CA GLY A 43 8.50 -0.21 6.66
C GLY A 43 8.85 -0.21 5.18
N SER A 44 10.01 0.32 4.87
CA SER A 44 10.57 0.35 3.54
C SER A 44 12.01 -0.13 3.55
N ILE A 45 12.39 -0.74 2.43
CA ILE A 45 13.75 -1.14 2.12
C ILE A 45 14.04 -0.65 0.71
N GLY A 46 14.86 0.39 0.61
CA GLY A 46 15.33 0.94 -0.64
C GLY A 46 16.76 0.50 -0.94
N THR A 47 17.11 0.49 -2.20
CA THR A 47 18.49 0.29 -2.68
C THR A 47 18.87 1.43 -3.59
N THR A 48 20.00 2.04 -3.35
CA THR A 48 20.56 3.11 -4.19
C THR A 48 21.98 2.79 -4.59
N ASP A 49 22.31 3.11 -5.84
CA ASP A 49 23.67 3.00 -6.41
C ASP A 49 24.14 4.37 -6.86
N HIS A 50 25.42 4.64 -6.72
CA HIS A 50 26.06 5.83 -7.30
C HIS A 50 26.82 5.39 -8.56
N ILE A 51 26.31 5.78 -9.73
CA ILE A 51 26.92 5.44 -11.03
C ILE A 51 27.55 6.71 -11.61
N ASP A 52 28.84 6.66 -11.85
CA ASP A 52 29.57 7.67 -12.62
C ASP A 52 29.12 7.61 -14.10
N VAL A 53 28.61 8.72 -14.63
CA VAL A 53 28.03 8.79 -15.97
C VAL A 53 29.10 8.67 -17.07
N LEU A 54 30.36 9.08 -16.78
CA LEU A 54 31.45 9.05 -17.76
C LEU A 54 32.08 7.66 -17.89
N THR A 55 32.20 6.93 -16.79
CA THR A 55 32.88 5.63 -16.76
C THR A 55 31.91 4.45 -16.71
N GLY A 56 30.64 4.68 -16.34
CA GLY A 56 29.62 3.65 -16.13
C GLY A 56 29.94 2.73 -14.94
N ARG A 57 30.92 3.10 -14.08
CA ARG A 57 31.29 2.33 -12.90
C ARG A 57 30.48 2.76 -11.69
N SER A 58 30.07 1.79 -10.89
CA SER A 58 29.55 2.05 -9.55
C SER A 58 30.73 2.40 -8.63
N ASP A 59 30.78 3.62 -8.12
CA ASP A 59 31.86 4.08 -7.23
C ASP A 59 31.62 3.66 -5.78
N ALA A 60 30.39 3.32 -5.43
CA ALA A 60 30.02 2.73 -4.16
C ALA A 60 29.11 1.52 -4.42
N ALA A 61 29.45 0.36 -3.84
CA ALA A 61 28.52 -0.77 -3.83
C ALA A 61 27.18 -0.29 -3.29
N GLY A 62 26.08 -0.63 -3.98
CA GLY A 62 24.73 -0.26 -3.56
C GLY A 62 24.54 -0.50 -2.08
N PHE A 63 23.96 0.46 -1.38
CA PHE A 63 23.67 0.33 0.04
C PHE A 63 22.16 0.39 0.29
N ASP A 64 21.75 -0.38 1.28
CA ASP A 64 20.35 -0.43 1.67
C ASP A 64 19.98 0.79 2.51
N ILE A 65 18.85 1.39 2.17
CA ILE A 65 18.19 2.44 2.93
C ILE A 65 16.98 1.77 3.59
N THR A 66 16.90 1.83 4.90
CA THR A 66 15.76 1.27 5.62
C THR A 66 15.09 2.32 6.48
N GLY A 67 13.79 2.22 6.60
CA GLY A 67 13.05 3.17 7.39
C GLY A 67 11.61 2.77 7.64
N TRP A 68 10.88 3.69 8.24
CA TRP A 68 9.46 3.60 8.44
C TRP A 68 8.73 4.72 7.71
N LEU A 69 7.48 4.49 7.41
CA LEU A 69 6.60 5.46 6.78
C LEU A 69 5.22 5.45 7.44
N ALA A 70 4.56 6.59 7.42
CA ALA A 70 3.15 6.70 7.80
C ALA A 70 2.48 7.78 6.96
N GLY A 71 1.24 7.53 6.54
CA GLY A 71 0.57 8.44 5.63
C GLY A 71 -0.93 8.23 5.50
N GLY A 72 -1.52 9.06 4.66
CA GLY A 72 -2.93 9.04 4.32
C GLY A 72 -3.20 8.49 2.93
N THR A 73 -4.36 7.89 2.77
CA THR A 73 -4.86 7.32 1.51
C THR A 73 -6.24 7.87 1.21
N ILE A 74 -6.52 8.10 -0.05
CA ILE A 74 -7.82 8.48 -0.59
C ILE A 74 -8.08 7.69 -1.87
N GLY A 75 -9.31 7.22 -2.07
CA GLY A 75 -9.61 6.46 -3.29
C GLY A 75 -11.08 6.28 -3.55
N TYR A 76 -11.37 5.70 -4.70
CA TYR A 76 -12.70 5.29 -5.11
C TYR A 76 -12.66 3.94 -5.80
N ASN A 77 -13.55 3.05 -5.41
CA ASN A 77 -13.74 1.74 -6.01
C ASN A 77 -15.10 1.62 -6.69
N TRP A 78 -15.12 0.86 -7.79
CA TRP A 78 -16.34 0.33 -8.42
C TRP A 78 -16.28 -1.19 -8.37
N GLN A 79 -17.34 -1.80 -7.89
CA GLN A 79 -17.49 -3.25 -7.87
C GLN A 79 -18.57 -3.68 -8.86
N VAL A 80 -18.24 -4.65 -9.70
CA VAL A 80 -19.18 -5.34 -10.59
C VAL A 80 -19.04 -6.84 -10.35
N ALA A 81 -20.05 -7.43 -9.74
CA ALA A 81 -20.00 -8.79 -9.23
C ALA A 81 -18.81 -8.98 -8.26
N SER A 82 -17.88 -9.88 -8.56
CA SER A 82 -16.68 -10.09 -7.75
C SER A 82 -15.48 -9.23 -8.18
N PHE A 83 -15.57 -8.48 -9.26
CA PHE A 83 -14.47 -7.65 -9.74
C PHE A 83 -14.55 -6.23 -9.16
N VAL A 84 -13.42 -5.74 -8.70
CA VAL A 84 -13.28 -4.39 -8.16
C VAL A 84 -12.20 -3.67 -8.96
N VAL A 85 -12.52 -2.48 -9.46
CA VAL A 85 -11.54 -1.57 -10.08
C VAL A 85 -11.62 -0.24 -9.38
N GLY A 86 -10.52 0.51 -9.30
CA GLY A 86 -10.53 1.78 -8.61
C GLY A 86 -9.30 2.62 -8.87
N PHE A 87 -9.34 3.82 -8.29
CA PHE A 87 -8.21 4.73 -8.21
C PHE A 87 -7.86 4.98 -6.76
N GLU A 88 -6.57 5.05 -6.47
CA GLU A 88 -6.05 5.34 -5.14
C GLU A 88 -4.91 6.34 -5.24
N GLY A 89 -4.95 7.37 -4.41
CA GLY A 89 -3.86 8.30 -4.17
C GLY A 89 -3.42 8.21 -2.72
N ASP A 90 -2.13 8.29 -2.47
CA ASP A 90 -1.60 8.35 -1.10
C ASP A 90 -0.39 9.27 -1.02
N ALA A 91 -0.18 9.78 0.20
CA ALA A 91 1.00 10.55 0.56
C ALA A 91 1.46 10.12 1.95
N SER A 92 2.75 9.90 2.10
CA SER A 92 3.37 9.42 3.33
C SER A 92 4.58 10.26 3.70
N TRP A 93 4.74 10.51 4.99
CA TRP A 93 6.02 10.92 5.57
C TRP A 93 6.90 9.69 5.69
N VAL A 94 8.14 9.85 5.31
CA VAL A 94 9.13 8.78 5.29
C VAL A 94 10.30 9.19 6.17
N SER A 95 10.81 8.26 6.94
CA SER A 95 12.01 8.43 7.74
C SER A 95 13.00 7.32 7.38
N GLU A 96 13.48 7.37 6.16
CA GLU A 96 14.55 6.49 5.69
C GLU A 96 15.89 7.20 5.77
N THR A 97 16.87 6.50 6.30
CA THR A 97 18.23 7.04 6.41
C THR A 97 19.20 5.96 5.97
N GLY A 98 19.99 6.27 4.96
CA GLY A 98 21.15 5.49 4.53
C GLY A 98 22.43 6.29 4.71
N ARG A 99 23.49 5.58 5.07
CA ARG A 99 24.83 6.16 5.16
C ARG A 99 25.81 5.23 4.47
N ASN A 100 26.65 5.79 3.63
CA ASN A 100 27.79 5.07 3.10
C ASN A 100 29.05 5.96 3.21
N VAL A 101 30.17 5.31 3.54
CA VAL A 101 31.49 5.98 3.51
C VAL A 101 31.90 6.02 2.06
N ASP A 102 32.05 7.23 1.52
CA ASP A 102 32.44 7.45 0.12
C ASP A 102 33.93 7.17 -0.03
N ILE A 103 34.26 6.04 -0.63
CA ILE A 103 35.65 5.64 -0.91
C ILE A 103 36.09 6.20 -2.28
N GLY A 104 35.19 6.79 -3.07
CA GLY A 104 35.38 7.18 -4.47
C GLY A 104 36.13 8.50 -4.69
N LEU A 105 36.06 9.43 -3.76
CA LEU A 105 36.74 10.69 -3.87
C LEU A 105 38.22 10.55 -3.45
N ALA A 106 39.09 10.22 -4.40
CA ALA A 106 40.55 10.20 -4.23
C ALA A 106 41.09 9.29 -3.10
N GLY A 107 40.33 8.26 -2.69
CA GLY A 107 40.77 7.36 -1.61
C GLY A 107 40.80 7.99 -0.24
N ASN A 108 40.09 9.12 -0.03
CA ASN A 108 40.03 9.78 1.24
C ASN A 108 38.77 9.37 2.02
N PRO A 109 38.88 8.62 3.14
CA PRO A 109 37.75 8.18 3.94
C PRO A 109 37.07 9.30 4.76
N ASP A 110 37.48 10.57 4.51
CA ASP A 110 37.01 11.69 5.30
C ASP A 110 35.63 12.23 4.93
N PHE A 111 34.96 11.63 3.95
CA PHE A 111 33.63 12.06 3.52
C PHE A 111 32.58 10.95 3.72
N THR A 112 31.41 11.33 4.23
CA THR A 112 30.25 10.45 4.37
C THR A 112 29.10 10.99 3.53
N SER A 113 28.66 10.22 2.56
CA SER A 113 27.43 10.51 1.81
C SER A 113 26.21 10.06 2.62
N THR A 114 25.23 10.96 2.74
CA THR A 114 23.98 10.69 3.41
C THR A 114 22.83 10.87 2.42
N ALA A 115 21.93 9.91 2.37
CA ALA A 115 20.67 10.01 1.62
C ALA A 115 19.52 9.84 2.61
N LYS A 116 18.51 10.71 2.51
CA LYS A 116 17.33 10.67 3.33
C LYS A 116 16.11 10.90 2.46
N GLU A 117 15.18 9.95 2.45
CA GLU A 117 13.84 10.16 1.92
C GLU A 117 12.95 10.79 2.99
N THR A 118 12.24 11.86 2.63
CA THR A 118 11.43 12.64 3.58
C THR A 118 9.94 12.47 3.36
N TRP A 119 9.53 12.24 2.12
CA TRP A 119 8.14 11.99 1.75
C TRP A 119 8.04 11.21 0.45
N ASN A 120 6.97 10.46 0.30
CA ASN A 120 6.55 9.92 -0.99
C ASN A 120 5.05 10.11 -1.21
N ALA A 121 4.66 10.08 -2.47
CA ALA A 121 3.27 10.14 -2.89
C ALA A 121 3.06 9.26 -4.12
N THR A 122 1.88 8.63 -4.21
CA THR A 122 1.52 7.81 -5.37
C THR A 122 0.13 8.14 -5.89
N ALA A 123 -0.06 7.92 -7.20
CA ALA A 123 -1.37 7.91 -7.85
C ALA A 123 -1.49 6.63 -8.67
N ARG A 124 -2.43 5.75 -8.32
CA ARG A 124 -2.48 4.37 -8.80
C ARG A 124 -3.88 3.99 -9.25
N ILE A 125 -3.94 3.11 -10.23
CA ILE A 125 -5.12 2.30 -10.52
C ILE A 125 -5.00 0.98 -9.78
N ARG A 126 -6.12 0.44 -9.31
CA ARG A 126 -6.19 -0.88 -8.66
C ARG A 126 -7.23 -1.74 -9.34
N ALA A 127 -6.95 -3.04 -9.43
CA ALA A 127 -7.87 -4.05 -9.91
C ALA A 127 -7.80 -5.26 -8.99
N GLY A 128 -8.95 -5.80 -8.62
CA GLY A 128 -9.01 -6.87 -7.64
C GLY A 128 -10.21 -7.80 -7.81
N TYR A 129 -10.19 -8.84 -7.01
CA TYR A 129 -11.24 -9.85 -6.92
C TYR A 129 -11.71 -10.00 -5.48
N ALA A 130 -12.99 -9.78 -5.26
CA ALA A 130 -13.63 -9.86 -3.96
C ALA A 130 -14.21 -11.25 -3.70
N VAL A 131 -13.87 -11.82 -2.55
CA VAL A 131 -14.43 -13.07 -2.03
C VAL A 131 -15.02 -12.76 -0.66
N ASN A 132 -16.34 -12.69 -0.59
CA ASN A 132 -17.05 -12.23 0.60
C ASN A 132 -16.57 -10.83 1.04
N ASN A 133 -15.95 -10.76 2.21
CA ASN A 133 -15.40 -9.53 2.80
C ASN A 133 -13.86 -9.40 2.63
N LEU A 134 -13.26 -10.22 1.77
CA LEU A 134 -11.84 -10.14 1.41
C LEU A 134 -11.71 -9.67 -0.03
N LEU A 135 -10.82 -8.71 -0.27
CA LEU A 135 -10.44 -8.21 -1.58
C LEU A 135 -8.95 -8.46 -1.80
N PHE A 136 -8.62 -9.23 -2.81
CA PHE A 136 -7.26 -9.38 -3.32
C PHE A 136 -7.08 -8.43 -4.50
N TYR A 137 -6.03 -7.63 -4.52
CA TYR A 137 -5.84 -6.65 -5.57
C TYR A 137 -4.39 -6.48 -5.99
N ALA A 138 -4.21 -6.07 -7.24
CA ALA A 138 -2.97 -5.54 -7.78
C ALA A 138 -3.14 -4.05 -8.07
N THR A 139 -2.04 -3.32 -8.09
CA THR A 139 -2.02 -1.88 -8.32
C THR A 139 -0.80 -1.47 -9.13
N VAL A 140 -0.96 -0.44 -9.96
CA VAL A 140 0.11 0.14 -10.75
C VAL A 140 -0.15 1.63 -10.93
N GLY A 141 0.90 2.43 -10.97
CA GLY A 141 0.74 3.87 -11.12
C GLY A 141 2.03 4.67 -11.13
N TYR A 142 1.86 5.95 -10.87
CA TYR A 142 2.92 6.93 -10.76
C TYR A 142 3.36 7.08 -9.29
N ALA A 143 4.66 7.30 -9.09
CA ALA A 143 5.25 7.58 -7.79
C ALA A 143 6.13 8.84 -7.85
N ALA A 144 6.14 9.60 -6.76
CA ALA A 144 7.03 10.72 -6.56
C ALA A 144 7.60 10.66 -5.13
N ALA A 145 8.88 11.00 -4.95
CA ALA A 145 9.55 11.01 -3.67
C ALA A 145 10.46 12.23 -3.53
N GLY A 146 10.55 12.75 -2.31
CA GLY A 146 11.48 13.83 -1.95
C GLY A 146 12.73 13.27 -1.31
N LEU A 147 13.87 13.49 -1.96
CA LEU A 147 15.19 13.08 -1.49
C LEU A 147 16.01 14.28 -1.03
N GLU A 148 16.60 14.16 0.14
CA GLU A 148 17.66 15.03 0.63
C GLU A 148 18.97 14.25 0.59
N ALA A 149 19.89 14.65 -0.29
CA ALA A 149 21.24 14.14 -0.34
C ALA A 149 22.20 15.12 0.29
N GLY A 150 23.14 14.64 1.10
CA GLY A 150 24.13 15.49 1.76
C GLY A 150 25.50 14.82 1.83
N ILE A 151 26.54 15.63 1.79
CA ILE A 151 27.93 15.23 2.02
C ILE A 151 28.39 15.85 3.33
N LYS A 152 28.84 15.01 4.25
CA LYS A 152 29.39 15.42 5.55
C LYS A 152 30.86 15.05 5.61
N ASP A 153 31.64 15.92 6.26
CA ASP A 153 32.98 15.58 6.69
C ASP A 153 32.92 14.60 7.84
N SER A 154 33.55 13.44 7.68
CA SER A 154 33.48 12.33 8.65
C SER A 154 34.17 12.66 9.99
N ASN A 155 35.14 13.55 9.97
CA ASN A 155 35.93 13.91 11.16
C ASN A 155 35.25 15.01 12.01
N THR A 156 34.63 15.98 11.32
CA THR A 156 34.00 17.14 11.97
C THR A 156 32.49 17.06 12.06
N ASN A 157 31.84 16.10 11.35
CA ASN A 157 30.40 16.00 11.18
C ASN A 157 29.73 17.26 10.56
N VAL A 158 30.51 18.13 9.96
CA VAL A 158 30.03 19.35 9.32
C VAL A 158 29.42 19.01 7.98
N LEU A 159 28.18 19.48 7.73
CA LEU A 159 27.52 19.35 6.45
C LEU A 159 28.18 20.29 5.44
N LEU A 160 28.82 19.75 4.41
CA LEU A 160 29.54 20.51 3.39
C LEU A 160 28.64 20.91 2.22
N ALA A 161 27.68 20.04 1.88
CA ALA A 161 26.70 20.31 0.83
C ALA A 161 25.41 19.53 1.09
N SER A 162 24.28 20.11 0.72
CA SER A 162 22.98 19.41 0.68
C SER A 162 22.21 19.85 -0.55
N VAL A 163 21.52 18.88 -1.15
CA VAL A 163 20.62 19.10 -2.28
C VAL A 163 19.32 18.40 -2.00
N THR A 164 18.21 19.11 -2.13
CA THR A 164 16.87 18.55 -2.08
C THR A 164 16.34 18.41 -3.50
N SER A 165 15.91 17.23 -3.88
CA SER A 165 15.36 16.95 -5.19
C SER A 165 14.10 16.11 -5.11
N THR A 166 13.20 16.28 -6.10
CA THR A 166 12.03 15.44 -6.26
C THR A 166 12.28 14.45 -7.39
N HIS A 167 12.14 13.19 -7.08
CA HIS A 167 12.25 12.10 -8.05
C HIS A 167 10.87 11.60 -8.42
N SER A 168 10.70 11.26 -9.69
CA SER A 168 9.46 10.68 -10.19
C SER A 168 9.72 9.32 -10.84
N GLY A 169 8.72 8.46 -10.79
CA GLY A 169 8.84 7.11 -11.31
C GLY A 169 7.53 6.39 -11.40
N TRP A 170 7.58 5.08 -11.43
CA TRP A 170 6.41 4.23 -11.44
C TRP A 170 6.40 3.33 -10.19
N THR A 171 5.21 2.89 -9.84
CA THR A 171 4.98 1.94 -8.75
C THR A 171 4.09 0.81 -9.21
N ALA A 172 4.36 -0.40 -8.72
CA ALA A 172 3.50 -1.55 -8.88
C ALA A 172 3.48 -2.35 -7.59
N GLY A 173 2.38 -3.02 -7.33
CA GLY A 173 2.27 -3.82 -6.12
C GLY A 173 0.96 -4.57 -6.02
N GLY A 174 0.67 -5.06 -4.83
CA GLY A 174 -0.55 -5.77 -4.54
C GLY A 174 -0.78 -5.91 -3.06
N GLY A 175 -1.97 -6.33 -2.72
CA GLY A 175 -2.35 -6.47 -1.34
C GLY A 175 -3.65 -7.22 -1.14
N LEU A 176 -4.01 -7.32 0.11
CA LEU A 176 -5.29 -7.83 0.55
C LEU A 176 -5.97 -6.80 1.45
N GLU A 177 -7.28 -6.72 1.35
CA GLU A 177 -8.10 -5.82 2.16
C GLU A 177 -9.27 -6.61 2.75
N TRP A 178 -9.48 -6.49 4.06
CA TRP A 178 -10.50 -7.20 4.82
C TRP A 178 -11.52 -6.22 5.38
N GLY A 179 -12.78 -6.33 4.92
CA GLY A 179 -13.91 -5.59 5.46
C GLY A 179 -14.37 -6.20 6.78
N PHE A 180 -13.94 -5.65 7.90
CA PHE A 180 -14.29 -6.16 9.23
C PHE A 180 -15.54 -5.53 9.83
N ALA A 181 -16.00 -4.40 9.27
CA ALA A 181 -17.24 -3.75 9.65
C ALA A 181 -17.86 -3.07 8.41
N PRO A 182 -19.14 -2.68 8.41
CA PRO A 182 -19.84 -2.21 7.20
C PRO A 182 -19.11 -1.13 6.40
N ASN A 183 -18.42 -0.21 7.08
CA ASN A 183 -17.72 0.93 6.47
C ASN A 183 -16.20 0.90 6.71
N TRP A 184 -15.70 -0.14 7.39
CA TRP A 184 -14.29 -0.21 7.77
C TRP A 184 -13.61 -1.43 7.16
N SER A 185 -12.43 -1.23 6.66
CA SER A 185 -11.56 -2.30 6.20
C SER A 185 -10.14 -2.12 6.71
N ALA A 186 -9.45 -3.24 6.90
CA ALA A 186 -8.02 -3.29 7.15
C ALA A 186 -7.31 -3.76 5.89
N LYS A 187 -6.20 -3.13 5.50
CA LYS A 187 -5.42 -3.51 4.33
C LYS A 187 -3.97 -3.84 4.70
N PHE A 188 -3.40 -4.79 3.96
CA PHE A 188 -1.97 -5.05 3.91
C PHE A 188 -1.53 -4.99 2.46
N GLU A 189 -0.44 -4.27 2.19
CA GLU A 189 0.01 -3.97 0.84
C GLU A 189 1.53 -3.99 0.75
N VAL A 190 2.04 -4.53 -0.35
CA VAL A 190 3.45 -4.44 -0.73
C VAL A 190 3.53 -3.67 -2.04
N LEU A 191 4.36 -2.63 -2.07
CA LEU A 191 4.61 -1.77 -3.21
C LEU A 191 6.08 -1.81 -3.58
N TYR A 192 6.36 -1.96 -4.86
CA TYR A 192 7.66 -1.72 -5.46
C TYR A 192 7.61 -0.39 -6.20
N MET A 193 8.59 0.47 -5.96
CA MET A 193 8.75 1.76 -6.62
C MET A 193 10.09 1.82 -7.33
N LYS A 194 10.09 2.37 -8.54
CA LYS A 194 11.30 2.63 -9.29
C LYS A 194 11.27 4.05 -9.81
N PHE A 195 12.22 4.84 -9.35
CA PHE A 195 12.33 6.25 -9.71
C PHE A 195 13.28 6.43 -10.88
N ASN A 196 13.00 7.45 -11.68
CA ASN A 196 13.89 7.85 -12.77
C ASN A 196 15.16 8.44 -12.19
N SER A 197 16.28 8.08 -12.78
CA SER A 197 17.58 8.60 -12.39
C SER A 197 17.69 10.07 -12.74
N THR A 198 18.10 10.88 -11.77
CA THR A 198 18.39 12.31 -11.97
C THR A 198 19.90 12.50 -11.93
N ALA A 199 20.44 13.16 -12.94
CA ALA A 199 21.85 13.50 -12.96
C ALA A 199 22.12 14.70 -12.04
N PHE A 200 23.05 14.57 -11.14
CA PHE A 200 23.55 15.67 -10.30
C PHE A 200 24.94 16.07 -10.75
N ASN A 201 25.15 17.37 -10.84
CA ASN A 201 26.49 17.91 -10.99
C ASN A 201 27.16 17.94 -9.62
N THR A 202 28.19 17.13 -9.44
CA THR A 202 29.01 17.14 -8.23
C THR A 202 29.93 18.35 -8.19
N VAL A 203 30.40 18.66 -6.98
CA VAL A 203 31.29 19.82 -6.73
C VAL A 203 32.57 19.70 -7.53
N GLN A 204 32.98 20.81 -8.17
CA GLN A 204 34.22 21.06 -8.91
C GLN A 204 35.12 19.82 -9.23
N GLY A 205 35.06 19.36 -10.47
CA GLY A 205 36.07 18.47 -11.05
C GLY A 205 35.63 17.06 -11.30
N GLU A 206 34.45 16.64 -10.84
CA GLU A 206 33.89 15.32 -11.09
C GLU A 206 32.67 15.40 -12.03
N GLY A 207 32.56 14.42 -12.94
CA GLY A 207 31.46 14.37 -13.90
C GLY A 207 30.08 14.19 -13.27
N PRO A 208 29.01 14.36 -14.05
CA PRO A 208 27.66 14.17 -13.55
C PRO A 208 27.46 12.73 -13.09
N ARG A 209 26.83 12.55 -11.92
CA ARG A 209 26.46 11.23 -11.36
C ARG A 209 24.98 10.99 -11.46
N THR A 210 24.61 9.76 -11.72
CA THR A 210 23.22 9.29 -11.79
C THR A 210 22.93 8.39 -10.60
N VAL A 211 21.86 8.68 -9.88
CA VAL A 211 21.44 7.93 -8.71
C VAL A 211 20.10 7.24 -9.03
N PRO A 212 20.11 5.96 -9.43
CA PRO A 212 18.89 5.17 -9.48
C PRO A 212 18.41 4.86 -8.06
N LEU A 213 17.13 5.09 -7.81
CA LEU A 213 16.48 4.74 -6.56
C LEU A 213 15.39 3.71 -6.82
N THR A 214 15.45 2.62 -6.07
CA THR A 214 14.37 1.64 -6.02
C THR A 214 13.96 1.45 -4.57
N ASP A 215 12.66 1.31 -4.33
CA ASP A 215 12.13 1.15 -2.99
C ASP A 215 11.06 0.07 -2.94
N THR A 216 11.06 -0.72 -1.87
CA THR A 216 10.05 -1.74 -1.58
C THR A 216 9.43 -1.43 -0.24
N ILE A 217 8.14 -1.14 -0.25
CA ILE A 217 7.35 -0.77 0.93
C ILE A 217 6.42 -1.91 1.28
N ALA A 218 6.41 -2.31 2.57
CA ALA A 218 5.39 -3.16 3.15
C ALA A 218 4.63 -2.36 4.21
N ARG A 219 3.31 -2.21 4.03
CA ARG A 219 2.50 -1.38 4.92
C ARG A 219 1.15 -2.01 5.26
N ALA A 220 0.65 -1.70 6.45
CA ALA A 220 -0.69 -2.02 6.90
C ALA A 220 -1.48 -0.74 7.15
N GLY A 221 -2.79 -0.78 6.93
CA GLY A 221 -3.63 0.40 7.07
C GLY A 221 -5.08 0.07 7.35
N VAL A 222 -5.84 1.11 7.64
CA VAL A 222 -7.28 1.06 7.86
C VAL A 222 -7.94 2.10 6.97
N ASN A 223 -9.01 1.69 6.29
CA ASN A 223 -9.82 2.56 5.44
C ASN A 223 -11.22 2.72 6.01
N PHE A 224 -11.76 3.92 5.90
CA PHE A 224 -13.18 4.22 6.11
C PHE A 224 -13.82 4.55 4.78
N ARG A 225 -14.85 3.79 4.41
CA ARG A 225 -15.59 3.96 3.17
C ARG A 225 -16.88 4.74 3.43
N PHE A 226 -17.11 5.73 2.59
CA PHE A 226 -18.35 6.51 2.58
C PHE A 226 -19.38 5.77 1.71
N GLY A 227 -20.56 5.56 2.24
CA GLY A 227 -21.63 4.79 1.62
C GLY A 227 -22.07 3.65 2.54
N GLY A 228 -23.36 3.39 2.60
CA GLY A 228 -23.90 2.30 3.41
C GLY A 228 -23.61 0.92 2.78
N PRO A 229 -23.74 -0.18 3.55
CA PRO A 229 -23.71 -1.51 3.00
C PRO A 229 -24.80 -1.61 1.93
N ALA A 230 -24.45 -2.12 0.75
CA ALA A 230 -25.47 -2.46 -0.25
C ALA A 230 -26.33 -3.58 0.34
N VAL A 231 -27.53 -3.22 0.77
CA VAL A 231 -28.53 -4.23 1.12
C VAL A 231 -28.96 -4.82 -0.21
N ALA A 232 -28.66 -6.10 -0.44
CA ALA A 232 -29.18 -6.81 -1.58
C ALA A 232 -30.72 -6.70 -1.54
N ARG A 233 -31.29 -5.91 -2.44
CA ARG A 233 -32.73 -5.90 -2.69
C ARG A 233 -32.99 -7.07 -3.63
N TYR A 234 -33.67 -8.09 -3.14
CA TYR A 234 -34.27 -9.16 -3.95
C TYR A 234 -35.50 -8.60 -4.68
#